data_4160c858f5b1d15385150be4733e9490
#
_entry.id   4160c858f5b1d15385150be4733e9490
#
_cell.length_a   1.000
_cell.length_b   1.000
_cell.length_c   1.000
_cell.angle_alpha   90.00
_cell.angle_beta   90.00
_cell.angle_gamma   90.00
#
_symmetry.space_group_name_H-M   'P 1'
#
loop_
_entity.id
_entity.type
_entity.pdbx_description
1 polymer ?
#
loop_
_entity_poly.entity_id
_entity_poly.type
_entity_poly.pdbx_seq_one_letter_code
_entity_poly.pdbx_strand_id
1 'polypeptide(L)'
;MSSTTCNDGVAAVERLPATLRLGFVVGDDFPFRLTINRDLTGYTLTAVVLNADTGATVATFGTSMQTVTIAGQTATRVTLTLTKTQTAAMAAVTRLRWSFRWAAPDTTTRTILIGRVRPVAR
;
A
#
# COMPACT_ATOMS: atom_id res chain seq x y z
N MET A 1 -0.51 12.00 -18.51
CA MET A 1 -0.29 11.47 -18.08
C MET A 1 -0.13 10.83 -17.35
N SER A 2 0.04 10.55 -17.05
CA SER A 2 0.19 9.96 -16.37
C SER A 2 0.28 9.33 -15.75
N SER A 3 0.40 9.15 -15.86
CA SER A 3 0.15 8.43 -15.13
C SER A 3 0.84 8.14 -14.14
N THR A 4 0.54 8.39 -13.31
CA THR A 4 0.98 7.89 -12.14
C THR A 4 0.91 6.47 -12.15
N THR A 5 1.78 5.89 -12.78
CA THR A 5 1.61 4.50 -12.79
C THR A 5 2.30 3.92 -11.64
N CYS A 6 1.62 3.07 -10.95
CA CYS A 6 2.21 2.24 -9.94
C CYS A 6 2.64 0.91 -10.49
N ASN A 7 2.60 0.72 -11.79
CA ASN A 7 2.99 -0.54 -12.40
C ASN A 7 4.48 -0.83 -12.21
N ASP A 8 5.28 0.21 -12.22
CA ASP A 8 6.71 0.07 -11.97
C ASP A 8 7.08 0.34 -10.52
N GLY A 9 6.08 0.50 -9.65
CA GLY A 9 6.31 0.73 -8.24
C GLY A 9 6.67 2.16 -7.86
N VAL A 10 6.46 3.11 -8.75
CA VAL A 10 6.76 4.52 -8.45
C VAL A 10 5.48 5.33 -8.41
N ALA A 11 5.26 6.06 -7.34
CA ALA A 11 4.12 6.95 -7.19
C ALA A 11 4.61 8.38 -7.02
N ALA A 12 4.06 9.29 -7.78
CA ALA A 12 4.40 10.71 -7.68
C ALA A 12 3.50 11.37 -6.63
N VAL A 13 4.13 12.13 -5.73
CA VAL A 13 3.44 12.70 -4.57
C VAL A 13 2.35 13.68 -4.99
N GLU A 14 2.59 14.49 -5.99
CA GLU A 14 1.65 15.52 -6.41
C GLU A 14 0.38 14.96 -7.05
N ARG A 15 0.34 13.67 -7.35
CA ARG A 15 -0.82 13.04 -7.96
C ARG A 15 -1.58 12.13 -7.01
N LEU A 16 -1.36 12.30 -5.72
CA LEU A 16 -2.01 11.47 -4.72
C LEU A 16 -3.38 12.00 -4.33
N PRO A 17 -4.31 11.12 -3.96
CA PRO A 17 -4.14 9.67 -3.91
C PRO A 17 -4.22 9.04 -5.29
N ALA A 18 -3.45 8.00 -5.50
CA ALA A 18 -3.52 7.19 -6.70
C ALA A 18 -4.37 5.94 -6.42
N THR A 19 -4.94 5.38 -7.48
CA THR A 19 -5.73 4.15 -7.36
C THR A 19 -4.88 2.99 -7.85
N LEU A 20 -4.79 1.95 -7.04
CA LEU A 20 -4.07 0.73 -7.38
C LEU A 20 -4.85 -0.47 -6.91
N ARG A 21 -5.13 -1.37 -7.85
CA ARG A 21 -5.82 -2.61 -7.53
C ARG A 21 -4.79 -3.66 -7.10
N LEU A 22 -5.04 -4.33 -5.99
CA LEU A 22 -4.17 -5.39 -5.51
C LEU A 22 -4.82 -6.74 -5.76
N GLY A 23 -4.00 -7.70 -6.19
CA GLY A 23 -4.41 -9.09 -6.32
C GLY A 23 -3.37 -9.98 -5.66
N PHE A 24 -3.83 -11.01 -4.94
CA PHE A 24 -2.93 -11.96 -4.32
C PHE A 24 -3.59 -13.33 -4.23
N VAL A 25 -2.78 -14.36 -4.02
CA VAL A 25 -3.28 -15.72 -3.88
C VAL A 25 -3.55 -15.99 -2.41
N VAL A 26 -4.76 -16.45 -2.12
CA VAL A 26 -5.19 -16.78 -0.76
C VAL A 26 -4.27 -17.86 -0.17
N GLY A 27 -3.78 -17.63 1.02
CA GLY A 27 -2.89 -18.57 1.70
C GLY A 27 -1.42 -18.42 1.37
N ASP A 28 -1.06 -17.45 0.52
CA ASP A 28 0.33 -17.13 0.21
C ASP A 28 0.73 -15.84 0.90
N ASP A 29 2.02 -15.71 1.20
CA ASP A 29 2.57 -14.42 1.62
C ASP A 29 2.50 -13.46 0.45
N PHE A 30 2.21 -12.19 0.74
CA PHE A 30 2.10 -11.17 -0.29
C PHE A 30 3.00 -9.98 0.05
N PRO A 31 4.21 -9.92 -0.50
CA PRO A 31 5.05 -8.73 -0.41
C PRO A 31 4.71 -7.79 -1.55
N PHE A 32 4.55 -6.51 -1.25
CA PHE A 32 4.30 -5.49 -2.24
C PHE A 32 5.27 -4.33 -2.03
N ARG A 33 6.00 -3.97 -3.07
CA ARG A 33 6.99 -2.91 -2.98
C ARG A 33 6.60 -1.76 -3.89
N LEU A 34 6.82 -0.55 -3.40
CA LEU A 34 6.68 0.63 -4.23
C LEU A 34 7.75 1.64 -3.84
N THR A 35 8.06 2.52 -4.78
CA THR A 35 9.01 3.60 -4.55
C THR A 35 8.26 4.93 -4.59
N ILE A 36 8.43 5.74 -3.57
CA ILE A 36 7.82 7.05 -3.49
C ILE A 36 8.94 8.07 -3.72
N ASN A 37 8.71 9.02 -4.62
CA ASN A 37 9.72 9.99 -5.01
C ASN A 37 9.86 11.10 -3.98
N ARG A 38 10.00 10.71 -2.73
CA ARG A 38 10.11 11.63 -1.60
C ARG A 38 10.87 10.95 -0.47
N ASP A 39 11.61 11.73 0.31
CA ASP A 39 12.24 11.24 1.51
C ASP A 39 11.20 11.17 2.62
N LEU A 40 10.92 9.96 3.09
CA LEU A 40 9.92 9.72 4.13
C LEU A 40 10.55 9.48 5.51
N THR A 41 11.77 9.93 5.72
CA THR A 41 12.40 9.81 7.04
C THR A 41 11.54 10.54 8.09
N GLY A 42 11.22 9.84 9.17
CA GLY A 42 10.36 10.39 10.23
C GLY A 42 8.87 10.28 9.97
N TYR A 43 8.44 9.77 8.81
CA TYR A 43 7.03 9.55 8.52
C TYR A 43 6.57 8.23 9.13
N THR A 44 5.30 8.18 9.49
CA THR A 44 4.65 6.93 9.91
C THR A 44 3.76 6.43 8.78
N LEU A 45 3.95 5.18 8.40
CA LEU A 45 3.17 4.58 7.32
C LEU A 45 2.10 3.66 7.90
N THR A 46 0.90 3.71 7.33
CA THR A 46 -0.20 2.82 7.70
C THR A 46 -0.88 2.32 6.43
N ALA A 47 -0.94 1.01 6.29
CA ALA A 47 -1.64 0.39 5.18
C ALA A 47 -2.55 -0.70 5.72
N VAL A 48 -3.81 -0.66 5.33
CA VAL A 48 -4.82 -1.59 5.85
C VAL A 48 -5.71 -2.09 4.73
N VAL A 49 -6.23 -3.30 4.92
CA VAL A 49 -7.29 -3.85 4.08
C VAL A 49 -8.58 -3.78 4.86
N LEU A 50 -9.61 -3.24 4.24
CA LEU A 50 -10.89 -2.99 4.88
C LEU A 50 -11.99 -3.80 4.20
N ASN A 51 -12.99 -4.18 5.01
CA ASN A 51 -14.25 -4.66 4.46
C ASN A 51 -14.97 -3.46 3.84
N ALA A 52 -15.20 -3.50 2.53
CA ALA A 52 -15.78 -2.36 1.82
C ALA A 52 -17.23 -2.08 2.24
N ASP A 53 -17.93 -3.06 2.77
CA ASP A 53 -19.33 -2.89 3.18
C ASP A 53 -19.46 -2.30 4.58
N THR A 54 -18.57 -2.64 5.49
CA THR A 54 -18.67 -2.23 6.89
C THR A 54 -17.63 -1.21 7.31
N GLY A 55 -16.53 -1.08 6.55
CA GLY A 55 -15.40 -0.23 6.93
C GLY A 55 -14.49 -0.85 7.97
N ALA A 56 -14.77 -2.07 8.42
CA ALA A 56 -13.95 -2.71 9.44
C ALA A 56 -12.60 -3.13 8.87
N THR A 57 -11.55 -3.03 9.69
CA THR A 57 -10.22 -3.46 9.30
C THR A 57 -10.16 -4.97 9.27
N VAL A 58 -9.80 -5.53 8.12
CA VAL A 58 -9.65 -6.98 7.94
C VAL A 58 -8.21 -7.40 8.20
N ALA A 59 -7.27 -6.60 7.73
CA ALA A 59 -5.85 -6.89 7.94
C ALA A 59 -5.05 -5.59 7.90
N THR A 60 -3.92 -5.59 8.60
CA THR A 60 -2.98 -4.47 8.58
C THR A 60 -1.68 -4.96 7.95
N PHE A 61 -1.20 -4.23 6.95
CA PHE A 61 0.08 -4.56 6.32
C PHE A 61 1.23 -4.33 7.28
N GLY A 62 2.21 -5.22 7.23
CA GLY A 62 3.53 -4.89 7.78
C GLY A 62 4.18 -3.87 6.87
N THR A 63 4.84 -2.88 7.44
CA THR A 63 5.46 -1.80 6.66
C THR A 63 6.95 -1.70 6.97
N SER A 64 7.75 -1.46 5.93
CA SER A 64 9.15 -1.11 6.11
C SER A 64 9.54 -0.07 5.07
N MET A 65 10.56 0.72 5.39
CA MET A 65 11.04 1.80 4.52
C MET A 65 12.54 1.69 4.35
N GLN A 66 13.00 2.04 3.15
CA GLN A 66 14.43 2.15 2.87
C GLN A 66 14.65 3.39 2.01
N THR A 67 15.56 4.26 2.44
CA THR A 67 15.94 5.41 1.65
C THR A 67 16.83 4.95 0.49
N VAL A 68 16.49 5.39 -0.72
CA VAL A 68 17.23 5.05 -1.93
C VAL A 68 17.47 6.31 -2.73
N THR A 69 18.41 6.24 -3.69
CA THR A 69 18.67 7.35 -4.61
C THR A 69 18.33 6.89 -6.01
N ILE A 70 17.46 7.64 -6.68
CA ILE A 70 17.04 7.35 -8.04
C ILE A 70 17.26 8.60 -8.88
N ALA A 71 18.04 8.47 -9.95
CA ALA A 71 18.37 9.58 -10.84
C ALA A 71 18.90 10.80 -10.07
N GLY A 72 19.72 10.57 -9.05
CA GLY A 72 20.32 11.63 -8.25
C GLY A 72 19.40 12.24 -7.21
N GLN A 73 18.20 11.70 -7.03
CA GLN A 73 17.24 12.23 -6.08
C GLN A 73 16.91 11.22 -5.01
N THR A 74 16.66 11.71 -3.79
CA THR A 74 16.29 10.88 -2.67
C THR A 74 14.85 10.40 -2.84
N ALA A 75 14.65 9.11 -2.67
CA ALA A 75 13.33 8.49 -2.70
C ALA A 75 13.24 7.48 -1.58
N THR A 76 12.05 6.96 -1.34
CA THR A 76 11.83 5.94 -0.31
C THR A 76 11.23 4.71 -0.95
N ARG A 77 11.87 3.57 -0.74
CA ARG A 77 11.30 2.28 -1.12
C ARG A 77 10.51 1.75 0.06
N VAL A 78 9.22 1.51 -0.17
CA VAL A 78 8.30 1.02 0.84
C VAL A 78 7.97 -0.42 0.53
N THR A 79 8.02 -1.28 1.54
CA THR A 79 7.58 -2.66 1.41
C THR A 79 6.38 -2.85 2.32
N LEU A 80 5.27 -3.30 1.73
CA LEU A 80 4.04 -3.64 2.43
C LEU A 80 3.86 -5.14 2.34
N THR A 81 3.63 -5.80 3.47
CA THR A 81 3.59 -7.26 3.51
C THR A 81 2.31 -7.74 4.19
N LEU A 82 1.64 -8.70 3.55
CA LEU A 82 0.58 -9.48 4.18
C LEU A 82 1.10 -10.91 4.36
N THR A 83 0.85 -11.49 5.52
CA THR A 83 1.24 -12.87 5.78
C THR A 83 0.23 -13.84 5.16
N LYS A 84 0.65 -15.07 4.97
CA LYS A 84 -0.25 -16.13 4.46
C LYS A 84 -1.50 -16.28 5.31
N THR A 85 -1.38 -16.09 6.62
CA THR A 85 -2.54 -16.16 7.53
C THR A 85 -3.50 -15.01 7.26
N GLN A 86 -2.98 -13.81 7.01
CA GLN A 86 -3.81 -12.65 6.71
C GLN A 86 -4.50 -12.81 5.35
N THR A 87 -3.79 -13.27 4.34
CA THR A 87 -4.43 -13.47 3.02
C THR A 87 -5.50 -14.55 3.07
N ALA A 88 -5.28 -15.61 3.85
CA ALA A 88 -6.28 -16.66 4.01
C ALA A 88 -7.54 -16.12 4.69
N ALA A 89 -7.40 -15.25 5.68
CA ALA A 89 -8.55 -14.65 6.36
C ALA A 89 -9.39 -13.78 5.44
N MET A 90 -8.80 -13.19 4.42
CA MET A 90 -9.52 -12.32 3.50
C MET A 90 -10.45 -13.08 2.55
N ALA A 91 -10.25 -14.39 2.40
CA ALA A 91 -11.11 -15.20 1.55
C ALA A 91 -12.57 -15.21 2.03
N ALA A 92 -12.81 -14.93 3.31
CA ALA A 92 -14.15 -14.91 3.88
C ALA A 92 -14.89 -13.60 3.64
N VAL A 93 -14.24 -12.59 3.08
CA VAL A 93 -14.84 -11.27 2.89
C VAL A 93 -15.11 -11.07 1.40
N THR A 94 -16.35 -10.72 1.08
CA THR A 94 -16.79 -10.62 -0.31
C THR A 94 -16.23 -9.41 -1.02
N ARG A 95 -16.16 -8.27 -0.33
CA ARG A 95 -15.72 -7.01 -0.92
C ARG A 95 -14.64 -6.41 -0.05
N LEU A 96 -13.48 -6.20 -0.65
CA LEU A 96 -12.31 -5.70 0.03
C LEU A 96 -11.80 -4.46 -0.69
N ARG A 97 -11.30 -3.53 0.10
CA ARG A 97 -10.53 -2.39 -0.42
C ARG A 97 -9.35 -2.15 0.50
N TRP A 98 -8.37 -1.40 0.02
CA TRP A 98 -7.21 -1.08 0.81
C TRP A 98 -6.90 0.41 0.73
N SER A 99 -6.18 0.88 1.73
CA SER A 99 -5.66 2.23 1.72
C SER A 99 -4.27 2.25 2.31
N PHE A 100 -3.44 3.14 1.79
CA PHE A 100 -2.10 3.37 2.27
C PHE A 100 -1.96 4.86 2.55
N ARG A 101 -1.58 5.20 3.77
CA ARG A 101 -1.46 6.57 4.23
C ARG A 101 -0.12 6.80 4.88
N TRP A 102 0.33 8.03 4.88
CA TRP A 102 1.45 8.42 5.73
C TRP A 102 1.01 9.54 6.67
N ALA A 103 1.71 9.64 7.81
CA ALA A 103 1.63 10.77 8.72
C ALA A 103 3.01 11.40 8.78
N ALA A 104 3.09 12.68 8.42
CA ALA A 104 4.35 13.41 8.46
C ALA A 104 4.74 13.74 9.90
N PRO A 105 5.99 14.10 10.17
CA PRO A 105 6.39 14.49 11.53
C PRO A 105 5.60 15.65 12.12
N ASP A 106 5.00 16.49 11.26
CA ASP A 106 4.13 17.59 11.71
C ASP A 106 2.69 17.15 11.92
N THR A 107 2.42 15.86 11.95
CA THR A 107 1.12 15.20 12.12
C THR A 107 0.16 15.31 10.94
N THR A 108 0.56 15.91 9.82
CA THR A 108 -0.26 15.92 8.61
C THR A 108 -0.40 14.51 8.06
N THR A 109 -1.64 14.06 7.87
CA THR A 109 -1.94 12.74 7.35
C THR A 109 -2.41 12.85 5.91
N ARG A 110 -1.93 11.99 5.03
CA ARG A 110 -2.31 12.00 3.64
C ARG A 110 -2.50 10.57 3.14
N THR A 111 -3.60 10.35 2.42
CA THR A 111 -3.86 9.08 1.73
C THR A 111 -3.08 9.08 0.42
N ILE A 112 -2.31 8.00 0.22
CA ILE A 112 -1.40 7.90 -0.92
C ILE A 112 -1.95 6.97 -1.98
N LEU A 113 -2.44 5.80 -1.55
CA LEU A 113 -3.00 4.80 -2.44
C LEU A 113 -4.30 4.28 -1.87
N ILE A 114 -5.25 4.04 -2.77
CA ILE A 114 -6.51 3.38 -2.45
C ILE A 114 -6.84 2.42 -3.58
N GLY A 115 -7.71 1.46 -3.32
CA GLY A 115 -8.13 0.58 -4.39
C GLY A 115 -8.85 -0.65 -3.91
N ARG A 116 -9.22 -1.48 -4.86
CA ARG A 116 -9.87 -2.75 -4.60
C ARG A 116 -8.83 -3.81 -4.35
N VAL A 117 -9.21 -4.79 -3.55
CA VAL A 117 -8.39 -5.97 -3.28
C VAL A 117 -9.13 -7.18 -3.80
N ARG A 118 -8.43 -8.00 -4.56
CA ARG A 118 -9.02 -9.20 -5.13
C ARG A 118 -8.23 -10.43 -4.68
N PRO A 119 -8.75 -11.20 -3.72
CA PRO A 119 -8.15 -12.49 -3.38
C PRO A 119 -8.42 -13.48 -4.52
N VAL A 120 -7.39 -14.20 -4.89
CA VAL A 120 -7.50 -15.24 -5.93
C VAL A 120 -7.42 -16.58 -5.25
N ALA A 121 -8.37 -17.47 -5.59
CA ALA A 121 -8.39 -18.80 -5.03
C ALA A 121 -7.14 -19.57 -5.44
N ARG A 122 -6.63 -20.35 -4.52
CA ARG A 122 -5.41 -21.11 -4.70
C ARG A 122 -5.63 -22.32 -5.60
#